data_71bc566ca6160b14c02dcc22a33068b5
#
_entry.id   71bc566ca6160b14c02dcc22a33068b5
#
_cell.length_a   1.000
_cell.length_b   1.000
_cell.length_c   1.000
_cell.angle_alpha   90.00
_cell.angle_beta   90.00
_cell.angle_gamma   90.00
#
_symmetry.space_group_name_H-M   'P 1'
#
loop_
_entity.id
_entity.type
_entity.pdbx_description
1 polymer ?
#
loop_
_entity_poly.entity_id
_entity_poly.type
_entity_poly.pdbx_seq_one_letter_code
_entity_poly.pdbx_strand_id
1 'polypeptide(L)'
;MTERCFKFDVNEFRDRKCNFHSHTKRCKHAGGEEREYVEAAIAEGFEVIGFSDHSPYLFEHGYVSGIRMDMRELEGYVRTVEELKREYRKDIEIYVALEMEYFPPLFDRTMEEIRQYPLDYMLLAQHFFYEGERFISTRREWVDEKHLSDYVGLLETALDTGYFNLVAHPDIFHFCGDPELYTKYMTKLINRLKEEQIPIEVNVNGFRCGINYPDERFVNLGAACGSEFLVGVDAHHPKEYADHSSYDGCVKLAEKFGGRVLWK
;
A
#
# COMPACT_ATOMS: atom_id res chain seq x y z
N MET A 1 14.63 14.52 -3.36
CA MET A 1 13.18 14.30 -3.10
C MET A 1 12.39 14.79 -4.28
N THR A 2 11.52 13.98 -4.81
CA THR A 2 10.59 14.33 -5.88
C THR A 2 9.49 15.24 -5.31
N GLU A 3 9.10 16.28 -6.03
CA GLU A 3 7.97 17.13 -5.64
C GLU A 3 6.68 16.28 -5.70
N ARG A 4 5.95 16.19 -4.59
CA ARG A 4 4.75 15.35 -4.51
C ARG A 4 3.50 16.12 -4.90
N CYS A 5 2.64 15.44 -5.66
CA CYS A 5 1.36 16.00 -6.11
C CYS A 5 0.35 16.12 -4.95
N PHE A 6 0.41 15.21 -3.97
CA PHE A 6 -0.44 15.24 -2.78
C PHE A 6 0.37 15.70 -1.56
N LYS A 7 -0.20 16.66 -0.81
CA LYS A 7 0.42 17.22 0.41
C LYS A 7 0.14 16.33 1.63
N PHE A 8 0.59 15.10 1.57
CA PHE A 8 0.44 14.15 2.65
C PHE A 8 1.82 13.69 3.11
N ASP A 9 2.09 13.84 4.39
CA ASP A 9 3.32 13.36 5.03
C ASP A 9 2.97 12.43 6.19
N VAL A 10 3.21 11.15 6.01
CA VAL A 10 2.96 10.13 7.03
C VAL A 10 3.74 10.39 8.33
N ASN A 11 4.84 11.14 8.25
CA ASN A 11 5.65 11.48 9.43
C ASN A 11 4.97 12.48 10.39
N GLU A 12 3.90 13.15 9.97
CA GLU A 12 3.09 14.01 10.86
C GLU A 12 2.26 13.19 11.88
N PHE A 13 2.12 11.88 11.65
CA PHE A 13 1.31 10.97 12.48
C PHE A 13 2.14 10.12 13.46
N ARG A 14 3.40 10.49 13.69
CA ARG A 14 4.26 9.78 14.64
C ARG A 14 3.59 9.74 16.01
N ASP A 15 3.71 8.59 16.68
CA ASP A 15 3.15 8.33 18.01
C ASP A 15 1.60 8.28 18.08
N ARG A 16 0.91 8.32 16.94
CA ARG A 16 -0.54 8.08 16.83
C ARG A 16 -0.79 6.70 16.23
N LYS A 17 -1.81 5.98 16.73
CA LYS A 17 -2.17 4.68 16.14
C LYS A 17 -2.89 4.90 14.81
N CYS A 18 -2.20 4.60 13.72
CA CYS A 18 -2.68 4.87 12.35
C CYS A 18 -2.76 3.59 11.51
N ASN A 19 -3.65 3.64 10.52
CA ASN A 19 -3.63 2.70 9.41
C ASN A 19 -3.96 3.43 8.11
N PHE A 20 -3.08 3.36 7.11
CA PHE A 20 -3.26 3.98 5.80
C PHE A 20 -3.54 2.99 4.68
N HIS A 21 -3.83 1.72 5.03
CA HIS A 21 -4.06 0.66 4.07
C HIS A 21 -5.34 -0.11 4.40
N SER A 22 -6.43 0.25 3.73
CA SER A 22 -7.74 -0.43 3.85
C SER A 22 -8.51 -0.40 2.55
N HIS A 23 -9.22 -1.48 2.29
CA HIS A 23 -10.03 -1.68 1.10
C HIS A 23 -11.52 -1.50 1.39
N THR A 24 -12.32 -1.50 0.34
CA THR A 24 -13.79 -1.49 0.40
C THR A 24 -14.35 -2.60 -0.50
N LYS A 25 -15.62 -2.89 -0.38
CA LYS A 25 -16.30 -3.87 -1.26
C LYS A 25 -16.16 -3.58 -2.76
N ARG A 26 -15.73 -2.35 -3.13
CA ARG A 26 -15.55 -1.97 -4.55
C ARG A 26 -14.36 -2.66 -5.20
N CYS A 27 -13.37 -3.12 -4.42
CA CYS A 27 -12.31 -3.97 -4.95
C CYS A 27 -12.80 -5.38 -5.31
N LYS A 28 -14.08 -5.73 -5.02
CA LYS A 28 -14.76 -6.98 -5.38
C LYS A 28 -14.28 -8.22 -4.61
N HIS A 29 -13.38 -8.06 -3.65
CA HIS A 29 -12.89 -9.15 -2.78
C HIS A 29 -12.78 -8.74 -1.31
N ALA A 30 -13.09 -7.49 -0.96
CA ALA A 30 -13.31 -7.06 0.42
C ALA A 30 -14.82 -7.09 0.76
N GLY A 31 -15.13 -7.18 2.05
CA GLY A 31 -16.49 -7.21 2.57
C GLY A 31 -16.75 -6.15 3.63
N GLY A 32 -18.02 -5.89 3.94
CA GLY A 32 -18.43 -4.85 4.87
C GLY A 32 -18.65 -3.49 4.22
N GLU A 33 -19.36 -2.62 4.93
CA GLU A 33 -19.58 -1.24 4.52
C GLU A 33 -18.47 -0.34 5.09
N GLU A 34 -18.12 0.75 4.42
CA GLU A 34 -17.04 1.66 4.85
C GLU A 34 -17.24 2.17 6.28
N ARG A 35 -18.48 2.40 6.70
CA ARG A 35 -18.84 2.76 8.08
C ARG A 35 -18.38 1.72 9.10
N GLU A 36 -18.53 0.43 8.79
CA GLU A 36 -18.14 -0.65 9.70
C GLU A 36 -16.61 -0.68 9.91
N TYR A 37 -15.82 -0.30 8.90
CA TYR A 37 -14.36 -0.13 9.05
C TYR A 37 -14.02 1.03 9.99
N VAL A 38 -14.70 2.18 9.84
CA VAL A 38 -14.50 3.33 10.72
C VAL A 38 -14.82 2.97 12.17
N GLU A 39 -15.98 2.34 12.42
CA GLU A 39 -16.42 1.94 13.75
C GLU A 39 -15.50 0.89 14.37
N ALA A 40 -15.04 -0.09 13.58
CA ALA A 40 -14.06 -1.07 14.02
C ALA A 40 -12.71 -0.43 14.37
N ALA A 41 -12.22 0.49 13.56
CA ALA A 41 -10.97 1.21 13.83
C ALA A 41 -11.06 2.05 15.13
N ILE A 42 -12.17 2.76 15.35
CA ILE A 42 -12.40 3.51 16.59
C ILE A 42 -12.41 2.56 17.79
N ALA A 43 -13.13 1.43 17.70
CA ALA A 43 -13.21 0.44 18.78
C ALA A 43 -11.83 -0.11 19.16
N GLU A 44 -10.93 -0.21 18.19
CA GLU A 44 -9.55 -0.70 18.36
C GLU A 44 -8.55 0.42 18.68
N GLY A 45 -9.03 1.63 18.90
CA GLY A 45 -8.20 2.76 19.33
C GLY A 45 -7.33 3.36 18.24
N PHE A 46 -7.66 3.17 16.97
CA PHE A 46 -7.04 3.91 15.89
C PHE A 46 -7.50 5.37 15.94
N GLU A 47 -6.54 6.28 15.76
CA GLU A 47 -6.79 7.72 15.73
C GLU A 47 -6.86 8.26 14.30
N VAL A 48 -6.26 7.53 13.36
CA VAL A 48 -6.19 7.90 11.94
C VAL A 48 -6.37 6.67 11.08
N ILE A 49 -7.24 6.76 10.08
CA ILE A 49 -7.38 5.74 9.05
C ILE A 49 -7.43 6.36 7.65
N GLY A 50 -6.90 5.61 6.67
CA GLY A 50 -7.04 5.90 5.26
C GLY A 50 -7.76 4.77 4.55
N PHE A 51 -8.73 5.12 3.71
CA PHE A 51 -9.27 4.20 2.72
C PHE A 51 -8.41 4.33 1.46
N SER A 52 -7.78 3.24 1.06
CA SER A 52 -6.88 3.15 -0.10
C SER A 52 -7.28 2.00 -1.00
N ASP A 53 -8.55 1.98 -1.41
CA ASP A 53 -9.06 0.87 -2.23
C ASP A 53 -8.32 0.75 -3.57
N HIS A 54 -8.32 -0.44 -4.15
CA HIS A 54 -7.65 -0.69 -5.44
C HIS A 54 -8.15 0.26 -6.51
N SER A 55 -7.24 1.05 -7.04
CA SER A 55 -7.49 2.07 -8.05
C SER A 55 -8.17 1.51 -9.29
N PRO A 56 -9.19 2.18 -9.82
CA PRO A 56 -9.68 1.87 -11.16
C PRO A 56 -8.60 2.16 -12.21
N TYR A 57 -8.74 1.51 -13.36
CA TYR A 57 -7.89 1.76 -14.53
C TYR A 57 -8.72 1.92 -15.80
N LEU A 58 -8.25 2.76 -16.70
CA LEU A 58 -8.77 2.84 -18.07
C LEU A 58 -8.12 1.75 -18.93
N PHE A 59 -8.57 0.51 -18.72
CA PHE A 59 -8.11 -0.61 -19.53
C PHE A 59 -8.60 -0.51 -20.97
N GLU A 60 -7.85 -1.14 -21.87
CA GLU A 60 -8.19 -1.21 -23.30
C GLU A 60 -9.16 -2.37 -23.58
N HIS A 61 -9.73 -2.37 -24.77
CA HIS A 61 -10.55 -3.47 -25.31
C HIS A 61 -11.72 -3.92 -24.40
N GLY A 62 -12.22 -3.04 -23.50
CA GLY A 62 -13.36 -3.35 -22.64
C GLY A 62 -13.06 -4.35 -21.51
N TYR A 63 -11.78 -4.54 -21.18
CA TYR A 63 -11.42 -5.36 -20.02
C TYR A 63 -11.98 -4.78 -18.73
N VAL A 64 -12.61 -5.63 -17.92
CA VAL A 64 -13.14 -5.29 -16.60
C VAL A 64 -12.40 -6.11 -15.56
N SER A 65 -11.71 -5.43 -14.65
CA SER A 65 -10.97 -6.10 -13.57
C SER A 65 -11.91 -6.73 -12.54
N GLY A 66 -11.57 -7.93 -12.08
CA GLY A 66 -12.26 -8.62 -10.99
C GLY A 66 -11.73 -8.28 -9.60
N ILE A 67 -10.71 -7.42 -9.49
CA ILE A 67 -10.01 -7.15 -8.24
C ILE A 67 -9.85 -5.66 -7.93
N ARG A 68 -10.57 -4.79 -8.62
CA ARG A 68 -10.54 -3.33 -8.39
C ARG A 68 -11.86 -2.70 -8.78
N MET A 69 -12.13 -1.50 -8.27
CA MET A 69 -13.31 -0.75 -8.64
C MET A 69 -13.31 -0.40 -10.14
N ASP A 70 -14.50 -0.19 -10.69
CA ASP A 70 -14.67 0.41 -12.01
C ASP A 70 -14.51 1.94 -11.91
N MET A 71 -14.03 2.59 -12.97
CA MET A 71 -13.88 4.05 -12.99
C MET A 71 -15.20 4.79 -12.66
N ARG A 72 -16.35 4.22 -13.02
CA ARG A 72 -17.67 4.78 -12.71
C ARG A 72 -18.01 4.75 -11.21
N GLU A 73 -17.33 3.95 -10.42
CA GLU A 73 -17.54 3.82 -8.96
C GLU A 73 -16.72 4.83 -8.17
N LEU A 74 -15.67 5.43 -8.79
CA LEU A 74 -14.72 6.31 -8.13
C LEU A 74 -15.39 7.52 -7.46
N GLU A 75 -16.30 8.20 -8.15
CA GLU A 75 -17.06 9.32 -7.58
C GLU A 75 -17.85 8.90 -6.33
N GLY A 76 -18.54 7.76 -6.42
CA GLY A 76 -19.30 7.21 -5.30
C GLY A 76 -18.40 6.81 -4.13
N TYR A 77 -17.22 6.25 -4.40
CA TYR A 77 -16.22 5.92 -3.40
C TYR A 77 -15.74 7.17 -2.64
N VAL A 78 -15.24 8.15 -3.37
CA VAL A 78 -14.72 9.41 -2.79
C VAL A 78 -15.80 10.11 -1.97
N ARG A 79 -17.02 10.22 -2.50
CA ARG A 79 -18.16 10.84 -1.79
C ARG A 79 -18.47 10.11 -0.48
N THR A 80 -18.53 8.77 -0.49
CA THR A 80 -18.82 7.98 0.71
C THR A 80 -17.77 8.21 1.80
N VAL A 81 -16.48 8.16 1.45
CA VAL A 81 -15.41 8.38 2.42
C VAL A 81 -15.39 9.82 2.94
N GLU A 82 -15.61 10.82 2.09
CA GLU A 82 -15.73 12.22 2.47
C GLU A 82 -16.93 12.49 3.39
N GLU A 83 -18.04 11.78 3.23
CA GLU A 83 -19.19 11.85 4.15
C GLU A 83 -18.82 11.28 5.51
N LEU A 84 -18.15 10.14 5.58
CA LEU A 84 -17.66 9.55 6.83
C LEU A 84 -16.62 10.43 7.51
N LYS A 85 -15.68 11.01 6.76
CA LYS A 85 -14.69 11.98 7.25
C LYS A 85 -15.35 13.17 7.98
N ARG A 86 -16.45 13.70 7.44
CA ARG A 86 -17.22 14.78 8.08
C ARG A 86 -18.01 14.31 9.30
N GLU A 87 -18.61 13.12 9.23
CA GLU A 87 -19.43 12.56 10.30
C GLU A 87 -18.59 12.24 11.53
N TYR A 88 -17.48 11.53 11.35
CA TYR A 88 -16.63 11.04 12.44
C TYR A 88 -15.47 11.99 12.84
N ARG A 89 -15.45 13.23 12.34
CA ARG A 89 -14.34 14.21 12.54
C ARG A 89 -13.93 14.49 13.99
N LYS A 90 -14.75 14.09 14.98
CA LYS A 90 -14.46 14.26 16.41
C LYS A 90 -13.89 12.99 17.05
N ASP A 91 -14.02 11.87 16.36
CA ASP A 91 -13.72 10.54 16.88
C ASP A 91 -12.47 9.97 16.25
N ILE A 92 -12.27 10.19 14.95
CA ILE A 92 -11.14 9.67 14.17
C ILE A 92 -10.88 10.56 12.93
N GLU A 93 -9.61 10.70 12.54
CA GLU A 93 -9.25 11.30 11.25
C GLU A 93 -9.35 10.27 10.13
N ILE A 94 -10.01 10.64 9.03
CA ILE A 94 -10.21 9.76 7.87
C ILE A 94 -9.60 10.41 6.64
N TYR A 95 -8.89 9.62 5.83
CA TYR A 95 -8.26 10.05 4.59
C TYR A 95 -8.79 9.25 3.40
N VAL A 96 -8.93 9.95 2.26
CA VAL A 96 -9.36 9.37 0.98
C VAL A 96 -8.13 9.10 0.12
N ALA A 97 -7.91 7.87 -0.25
CA ALA A 97 -6.76 7.47 -1.04
C ALA A 97 -7.09 6.36 -2.05
N LEU A 98 -6.11 5.96 -2.81
CA LEU A 98 -6.16 4.79 -3.68
C LEU A 98 -4.85 4.01 -3.57
N GLU A 99 -4.94 2.69 -3.60
CA GLU A 99 -3.81 1.81 -3.84
C GLU A 99 -3.71 1.53 -5.33
N MET A 100 -2.57 1.85 -5.93
CA MET A 100 -2.40 1.82 -7.37
C MET A 100 -1.10 1.17 -7.78
N GLU A 101 -1.15 0.25 -8.75
CA GLU A 101 0.05 -0.23 -9.44
C GLU A 101 0.55 0.81 -10.45
N TYR A 102 1.80 0.72 -10.81
CA TYR A 102 2.34 1.48 -11.92
C TYR A 102 2.36 0.63 -13.19
N PHE A 103 1.41 0.93 -14.08
CA PHE A 103 1.35 0.33 -15.42
C PHE A 103 1.65 1.42 -16.47
N PRO A 104 2.92 1.58 -16.91
CA PRO A 104 3.33 2.68 -17.76
C PRO A 104 2.40 3.00 -18.94
N PRO A 105 1.89 2.00 -19.71
CA PRO A 105 1.03 2.29 -20.86
C PRO A 105 -0.34 2.87 -20.50
N LEU A 106 -0.79 2.70 -19.24
CA LEU A 106 -2.14 3.06 -18.79
C LEU A 106 -2.12 4.24 -17.80
N PHE A 107 -0.96 4.50 -17.19
CA PHE A 107 -0.84 5.33 -16.00
C PHE A 107 -1.30 6.77 -16.25
N ASP A 108 -0.71 7.45 -17.21
CA ASP A 108 -0.95 8.89 -17.42
C ASP A 108 -2.42 9.18 -17.70
N ARG A 109 -3.04 8.44 -18.63
CA ARG A 109 -4.45 8.64 -18.97
C ARG A 109 -5.40 8.30 -17.82
N THR A 110 -5.02 7.32 -16.99
CA THR A 110 -5.81 6.96 -15.80
C THR A 110 -5.69 8.05 -14.74
N MET A 111 -4.49 8.59 -14.53
CA MET A 111 -4.26 9.70 -13.60
C MET A 111 -4.96 11.00 -14.03
N GLU A 112 -5.11 11.27 -15.35
CA GLU A 112 -5.90 12.42 -15.82
C GLU A 112 -7.35 12.38 -15.31
N GLU A 113 -7.95 11.21 -15.22
CA GLU A 113 -9.29 11.04 -14.65
C GLU A 113 -9.29 11.07 -13.11
N ILE A 114 -8.36 10.35 -12.49
CA ILE A 114 -8.31 10.21 -11.02
C ILE A 114 -8.04 11.55 -10.33
N ARG A 115 -7.12 12.37 -10.84
CA ARG A 115 -6.74 13.67 -10.25
C ARG A 115 -7.84 14.71 -10.21
N GLN A 116 -9.00 14.45 -10.84
CA GLN A 116 -10.17 15.32 -10.77
C GLN A 116 -10.90 15.17 -9.42
N TYR A 117 -10.58 14.14 -8.65
CA TYR A 117 -11.18 13.85 -7.36
C TYR A 117 -10.26 14.29 -6.20
N PRO A 118 -10.83 14.72 -5.07
CA PRO A 118 -10.08 15.18 -3.91
C PRO A 118 -9.51 14.00 -3.12
N LEU A 119 -8.42 13.42 -3.60
CA LEU A 119 -7.66 12.41 -2.87
C LEU A 119 -6.66 13.10 -1.93
N ASP A 120 -6.45 12.53 -0.75
CA ASP A 120 -5.49 13.02 0.23
C ASP A 120 -4.08 12.47 -0.06
N TYR A 121 -3.97 11.19 -0.49
CA TYR A 121 -2.69 10.54 -0.84
C TYR A 121 -2.89 9.39 -1.83
N MET A 122 -1.77 8.86 -2.32
CA MET A 122 -1.75 7.59 -3.08
C MET A 122 -0.74 6.62 -2.50
N LEU A 123 -1.13 5.35 -2.48
CA LEU A 123 -0.35 4.20 -2.04
C LEU A 123 0.10 3.41 -3.27
N LEU A 124 1.41 3.29 -3.47
CA LEU A 124 1.97 2.49 -4.57
C LEU A 124 2.01 1.02 -4.16
N ALA A 125 1.41 0.17 -4.96
CA ALA A 125 1.56 -1.29 -4.86
C ALA A 125 1.93 -1.86 -6.23
N GLN A 126 2.60 -3.00 -6.25
CA GLN A 126 2.92 -3.62 -7.54
C GLN A 126 2.60 -5.12 -7.51
N HIS A 127 1.31 -5.43 -7.61
CA HIS A 127 0.82 -6.82 -7.58
C HIS A 127 1.08 -7.58 -8.88
N PHE A 128 1.22 -6.88 -9.99
CA PHE A 128 1.36 -7.49 -11.31
C PHE A 128 2.36 -6.74 -12.18
N PHE A 129 3.06 -7.48 -13.04
CA PHE A 129 3.59 -6.92 -14.27
C PHE A 129 2.45 -6.85 -15.30
N TYR A 130 2.41 -5.77 -16.07
CA TYR A 130 1.46 -5.58 -17.16
C TYR A 130 2.20 -5.68 -18.50
N GLU A 131 1.93 -6.74 -19.24
CA GLU A 131 2.52 -7.03 -20.55
C GLU A 131 1.42 -7.04 -21.62
N GLY A 132 0.98 -5.83 -22.00
CA GLY A 132 -0.19 -5.69 -22.86
C GLY A 132 -1.39 -6.37 -22.25
N GLU A 133 -2.32 -6.91 -22.58
CA GLU A 133 -3.52 -7.48 -21.93
C GLU A 133 -3.27 -8.56 -20.87
N ARG A 134 -2.02 -8.80 -20.48
CA ARG A 134 -1.63 -9.88 -19.55
C ARG A 134 -1.16 -9.30 -18.24
N PHE A 135 -1.73 -9.81 -17.14
CA PHE A 135 -1.32 -9.53 -15.77
C PHE A 135 -0.55 -10.72 -15.22
N ILE A 136 0.72 -10.53 -14.91
CA ILE A 136 1.60 -11.57 -14.39
C ILE A 136 1.89 -11.23 -12.93
N SER A 137 1.40 -12.06 -12.00
CA SER A 137 1.53 -11.80 -10.56
C SER A 137 2.99 -11.74 -10.12
N THR A 138 3.32 -10.71 -9.35
CA THR A 138 4.62 -10.57 -8.67
C THR A 138 4.79 -11.56 -7.53
N ARG A 139 3.71 -12.12 -7.01
CA ARG A 139 3.68 -13.11 -5.91
C ARG A 139 4.02 -14.55 -6.34
N ARG A 140 4.11 -14.83 -7.63
CA ARG A 140 4.64 -16.13 -8.08
C ARG A 140 6.13 -16.22 -7.78
N GLU A 141 6.68 -17.43 -7.69
CA GLU A 141 8.12 -17.61 -7.52
C GLU A 141 8.90 -17.09 -8.73
N TRP A 142 9.86 -16.22 -8.48
CA TRP A 142 10.76 -15.64 -9.45
C TRP A 142 12.22 -15.98 -9.07
N VAL A 143 13.03 -16.31 -10.04
CA VAL A 143 14.44 -16.72 -9.79
C VAL A 143 15.44 -15.88 -10.59
N ASP A 144 15.00 -15.16 -11.60
CA ASP A 144 15.88 -14.46 -12.52
C ASP A 144 16.07 -12.99 -12.15
N GLU A 145 17.26 -12.47 -12.41
CA GLU A 145 17.65 -11.08 -12.13
C GLU A 145 16.79 -10.07 -12.90
N LYS A 146 16.35 -10.42 -14.11
CA LYS A 146 15.61 -9.50 -14.96
C LYS A 146 14.30 -9.07 -14.29
N HIS A 147 13.47 -10.01 -13.84
CA HIS A 147 12.18 -9.67 -13.23
C HIS A 147 12.35 -8.96 -11.89
N LEU A 148 13.40 -9.29 -11.11
CA LEU A 148 13.72 -8.56 -9.88
C LEU A 148 14.11 -7.11 -10.19
N SER A 149 14.94 -6.91 -11.22
CA SER A 149 15.33 -5.58 -11.68
C SER A 149 14.14 -4.79 -12.22
N ASP A 150 13.28 -5.43 -12.99
CA ASP A 150 12.07 -4.82 -13.55
C ASP A 150 11.10 -4.38 -12.43
N TYR A 151 10.90 -5.23 -11.42
CA TYR A 151 10.06 -4.90 -10.26
C TYR A 151 10.55 -3.64 -9.54
N VAL A 152 11.83 -3.61 -9.17
CA VAL A 152 12.44 -2.45 -8.49
C VAL A 152 12.40 -1.22 -9.41
N GLY A 153 12.69 -1.38 -10.70
CA GLY A 153 12.66 -0.30 -11.68
C GLY A 153 11.26 0.31 -11.88
N LEU A 154 10.19 -0.52 -11.82
CA LEU A 154 8.81 -0.03 -11.87
C LEU A 154 8.46 0.83 -10.65
N LEU A 155 8.84 0.38 -9.44
CA LEU A 155 8.61 1.15 -8.22
C LEU A 155 9.39 2.47 -8.23
N GLU A 156 10.67 2.47 -8.63
CA GLU A 156 11.46 3.69 -8.75
C GLU A 156 10.85 4.67 -9.75
N THR A 157 10.45 4.18 -10.94
CA THR A 157 9.83 5.02 -11.96
C THR A 157 8.48 5.57 -11.48
N ALA A 158 7.69 4.78 -10.77
CA ALA A 158 6.45 5.24 -10.16
C ALA A 158 6.70 6.38 -9.16
N LEU A 159 7.70 6.23 -8.29
CA LEU A 159 8.07 7.25 -7.32
C LEU A 159 8.57 8.55 -8.00
N ASP A 160 9.22 8.45 -9.17
CA ASP A 160 9.65 9.62 -9.94
C ASP A 160 8.47 10.45 -10.49
N THR A 161 7.27 9.88 -10.58
CA THR A 161 6.06 10.61 -11.00
C THR A 161 5.58 11.65 -9.99
N GLY A 162 5.97 11.51 -8.72
CA GLY A 162 5.53 12.39 -7.63
C GLY A 162 4.10 12.14 -7.12
N TYR A 163 3.39 11.15 -7.65
CA TYR A 163 2.01 10.88 -7.21
C TYR A 163 1.93 10.08 -5.91
N PHE A 164 2.92 9.25 -5.60
CA PHE A 164 2.85 8.30 -4.50
C PHE A 164 3.47 8.83 -3.20
N ASN A 165 2.75 8.73 -2.11
CA ASN A 165 3.16 9.15 -0.76
C ASN A 165 3.66 7.99 0.10
N LEU A 166 3.14 6.78 -0.16
CA LEU A 166 3.45 5.54 0.54
C LEU A 166 3.66 4.41 -0.45
N VAL A 167 4.30 3.33 0.01
CA VAL A 167 4.45 2.08 -0.75
C VAL A 167 3.92 0.93 0.09
N ALA A 168 2.90 0.26 -0.42
CA ALA A 168 2.32 -0.94 0.16
C ALA A 168 3.24 -2.15 -0.04
N HIS A 169 3.39 -2.97 1.00
CA HIS A 169 4.07 -4.26 0.93
C HIS A 169 5.18 -4.32 -0.15
N PRO A 170 6.24 -3.48 -0.04
CA PRO A 170 7.28 -3.38 -1.07
C PRO A 170 8.05 -4.70 -1.30
N ASP A 171 7.86 -5.66 -0.42
CA ASP A 171 8.42 -7.01 -0.42
C ASP A 171 7.46 -8.10 -0.95
N ILE A 172 6.34 -7.69 -1.58
CA ILE A 172 5.38 -8.62 -2.20
C ILE A 172 6.00 -9.49 -3.31
N PHE A 173 7.10 -9.02 -3.93
CA PHE A 173 7.79 -9.73 -5.00
C PHE A 173 8.48 -10.99 -4.47
N HIS A 174 7.94 -12.17 -4.84
CA HIS A 174 8.43 -13.45 -4.32
C HIS A 174 9.68 -13.93 -5.04
N PHE A 175 10.86 -13.46 -4.61
CA PHE A 175 12.13 -13.85 -5.20
C PHE A 175 12.76 -15.05 -4.48
N CYS A 176 12.95 -16.14 -5.24
CA CYS A 176 13.56 -17.39 -4.80
C CYS A 176 14.92 -17.66 -5.45
N GLY A 177 15.50 -16.67 -6.15
CA GLY A 177 16.79 -16.77 -6.81
C GLY A 177 17.98 -16.46 -5.89
N ASP A 178 19.07 -15.98 -6.49
CA ASP A 178 20.30 -15.67 -5.81
C ASP A 178 20.13 -14.62 -4.68
N PRO A 179 20.45 -14.94 -3.42
CA PRO A 179 20.34 -14.00 -2.30
C PRO A 179 21.19 -12.71 -2.44
N GLU A 180 22.29 -12.76 -3.17
CA GLU A 180 23.12 -11.57 -3.41
C GLU A 180 22.41 -10.59 -4.35
N LEU A 181 21.76 -11.10 -5.38
CA LEU A 181 20.90 -10.29 -6.26
C LEU A 181 19.73 -9.67 -5.48
N TYR A 182 19.05 -10.47 -4.64
CA TYR A 182 17.98 -9.98 -3.78
C TYR A 182 18.49 -8.81 -2.91
N THR A 183 19.57 -9.01 -2.21
CA THR A 183 20.19 -7.99 -1.36
C THR A 183 20.51 -6.72 -2.15
N LYS A 184 21.16 -6.87 -3.31
CA LYS A 184 21.52 -5.75 -4.21
C LYS A 184 20.31 -4.89 -4.58
N TYR A 185 19.27 -5.53 -5.14
CA TYR A 185 18.13 -4.80 -5.67
C TYR A 185 17.18 -4.28 -4.59
N MET A 186 16.92 -5.07 -3.54
CA MET A 186 16.06 -4.62 -2.46
C MET A 186 16.71 -3.54 -1.60
N THR A 187 18.02 -3.57 -1.41
CA THR A 187 18.75 -2.46 -0.77
C THR A 187 18.64 -1.17 -1.60
N LYS A 188 18.67 -1.27 -2.94
CA LYS A 188 18.47 -0.11 -3.82
C LYS A 188 17.07 0.50 -3.61
N LEU A 189 16.02 -0.33 -3.59
CA LEU A 189 14.66 0.10 -3.31
C LEU A 189 14.52 0.74 -1.92
N ILE A 190 15.06 0.09 -0.89
CA ILE A 190 15.05 0.59 0.50
C ILE A 190 15.71 1.98 0.59
N ASN A 191 16.87 2.16 -0.03
CA ASN A 191 17.53 3.45 -0.06
C ASN A 191 16.69 4.52 -0.76
N ARG A 192 16.02 4.16 -1.87
CA ARG A 192 15.12 5.07 -2.55
C ARG A 192 13.94 5.48 -1.66
N LEU A 193 13.30 4.54 -0.97
CA LEU A 193 12.22 4.85 -0.02
C LEU A 193 12.71 5.80 1.08
N LYS A 194 13.90 5.54 1.61
CA LYS A 194 14.52 6.38 2.64
C LYS A 194 14.82 7.80 2.15
N GLU A 195 15.34 7.97 0.92
CA GLU A 195 15.58 9.27 0.29
C GLU A 195 14.29 10.08 0.13
N GLU A 196 13.18 9.41 -0.14
CA GLU A 196 11.84 10.00 -0.24
C GLU A 196 11.14 10.12 1.13
N GLN A 197 11.78 9.72 2.23
CA GLN A 197 11.22 9.71 3.59
C GLN A 197 9.93 8.86 3.70
N ILE A 198 9.83 7.80 2.91
CA ILE A 198 8.74 6.83 2.95
C ILE A 198 9.16 5.69 3.88
N PRO A 199 8.44 5.46 4.99
CA PRO A 199 8.67 4.31 5.86
C PRO A 199 8.27 3.01 5.14
N ILE A 200 8.92 1.91 5.53
CA ILE A 200 8.62 0.58 5.00
C ILE A 200 7.33 0.05 5.65
N GLU A 201 6.37 -0.34 4.84
CA GLU A 201 5.20 -1.07 5.35
C GLU A 201 5.56 -2.50 5.71
N VAL A 202 5.18 -2.91 6.94
CA VAL A 202 5.10 -4.31 7.37
C VAL A 202 3.61 -4.68 7.36
N ASN A 203 3.23 -5.57 6.45
CA ASN A 203 1.83 -5.75 6.07
C ASN A 203 1.15 -6.86 6.90
N VAL A 204 0.05 -6.50 7.59
CA VAL A 204 -0.68 -7.43 8.47
C VAL A 204 -1.44 -8.49 7.67
N ASN A 205 -2.00 -8.13 6.52
CA ASN A 205 -2.75 -9.10 5.69
C ASN A 205 -1.83 -10.21 5.17
N GLY A 206 -0.64 -9.84 4.69
CA GLY A 206 0.37 -10.81 4.28
C GLY A 206 0.81 -11.72 5.43
N PHE A 207 1.07 -11.14 6.61
CA PHE A 207 1.44 -11.89 7.81
C PHE A 207 0.33 -12.86 8.24
N ARG A 208 -0.91 -12.38 8.33
CA ARG A 208 -2.10 -13.17 8.71
C ARG A 208 -2.33 -14.34 7.76
N CYS A 209 -2.16 -14.12 6.48
CA CYS A 209 -2.36 -15.15 5.44
C CYS A 209 -1.19 -16.11 5.31
N GLY A 210 -0.05 -15.86 5.99
CA GLY A 210 1.13 -16.72 5.94
C GLY A 210 1.72 -16.84 4.53
N ILE A 211 1.70 -15.74 3.76
CA ILE A 211 2.22 -15.69 2.39
C ILE A 211 3.66 -15.16 2.36
N ASN A 212 4.20 -14.87 1.18
CA ASN A 212 5.62 -14.51 1.03
C ASN A 212 6.01 -13.13 1.56
N TYR A 213 5.07 -12.34 2.05
CA TYR A 213 5.33 -11.07 2.73
C TYR A 213 4.52 -10.97 4.03
N PRO A 214 5.01 -10.24 5.04
CA PRO A 214 6.30 -9.55 5.08
C PRO A 214 7.49 -10.53 5.05
N ASP A 215 8.48 -10.23 4.18
CA ASP A 215 9.70 -11.04 4.04
C ASP A 215 10.72 -10.62 5.10
N GLU A 216 11.10 -11.55 5.98
CA GLU A 216 12.11 -11.28 7.03
C GLU A 216 13.43 -10.74 6.46
N ARG A 217 13.82 -11.15 5.24
CA ARG A 217 15.04 -10.64 4.57
C ARG A 217 14.92 -9.17 4.28
N PHE A 218 13.77 -8.74 3.77
CA PHE A 218 13.51 -7.34 3.44
C PHE A 218 13.45 -6.46 4.68
N VAL A 219 12.74 -6.91 5.72
CA VAL A 219 12.65 -6.19 6.99
C VAL A 219 14.03 -6.05 7.65
N ASN A 220 14.85 -7.11 7.63
CA ASN A 220 16.22 -7.07 8.14
C ASN A 220 17.09 -6.07 7.35
N LEU A 221 17.01 -6.08 6.02
CA LEU A 221 17.75 -5.11 5.18
C LEU A 221 17.29 -3.68 5.46
N GLY A 222 15.98 -3.45 5.60
CA GLY A 222 15.40 -2.14 5.94
C GLY A 222 15.95 -1.60 7.27
N ALA A 223 15.94 -2.44 8.30
CA ALA A 223 16.50 -2.11 9.61
C ALA A 223 18.02 -1.81 9.53
N ALA A 224 18.78 -2.64 8.82
CA ALA A 224 20.21 -2.44 8.60
C ALA A 224 20.53 -1.13 7.85
N CYS A 225 19.65 -0.70 6.93
CA CYS A 225 19.74 0.58 6.24
C CYS A 225 19.25 1.78 7.09
N GLY A 226 18.74 1.53 8.30
CA GLY A 226 18.20 2.56 9.19
C GLY A 226 16.87 3.16 8.68
N SER A 227 16.04 2.37 8.00
CA SER A 227 14.69 2.75 7.63
C SER A 227 13.76 2.71 8.84
N GLU A 228 12.73 3.54 8.80
CA GLU A 228 11.61 3.44 9.72
C GLU A 228 10.51 2.56 9.13
N PHE A 229 9.66 2.02 9.98
CA PHE A 229 8.61 1.09 9.60
C PHE A 229 7.25 1.61 10.01
N LEU A 230 6.23 1.28 9.25
CA LEU A 230 4.83 1.40 9.62
C LEU A 230 4.16 0.02 9.52
N VAL A 231 3.08 -0.17 10.25
CA VAL A 231 2.25 -1.36 10.14
C VAL A 231 0.99 -0.99 9.37
N GLY A 232 0.81 -1.60 8.20
CA GLY A 232 -0.39 -1.48 7.37
C GLY A 232 -1.32 -2.68 7.62
N VAL A 233 -2.57 -2.41 8.01
CA VAL A 233 -3.54 -3.50 8.27
C VAL A 233 -3.94 -4.21 6.98
N ASP A 234 -4.02 -3.46 5.87
CA ASP A 234 -4.46 -3.96 4.57
C ASP A 234 -5.81 -4.69 4.71
N ALA A 235 -6.74 -3.97 5.37
CA ALA A 235 -7.99 -4.54 5.81
C ALA A 235 -8.95 -4.77 4.64
N HIS A 236 -9.38 -6.01 4.45
CA HIS A 236 -10.41 -6.43 3.49
C HIS A 236 -11.74 -6.79 4.19
N HIS A 237 -11.77 -6.70 5.53
CA HIS A 237 -12.97 -6.85 6.32
C HIS A 237 -12.84 -6.03 7.62
N PRO A 238 -13.93 -5.37 8.12
CA PRO A 238 -13.89 -4.56 9.35
C PRO A 238 -13.28 -5.27 10.56
N LYS A 239 -13.59 -6.55 10.76
CA LYS A 239 -13.06 -7.38 11.87
C LYS A 239 -11.53 -7.50 11.90
N GLU A 240 -10.85 -7.19 10.81
CA GLU A 240 -9.40 -7.32 10.70
C GLU A 240 -8.65 -6.25 11.47
N TYR A 241 -9.31 -5.16 11.83
CA TYR A 241 -8.77 -4.19 12.79
C TYR A 241 -8.55 -4.78 14.20
N ALA A 242 -9.35 -5.80 14.57
CA ALA A 242 -9.24 -6.51 15.86
C ALA A 242 -8.23 -7.68 15.84
N ASP A 243 -7.50 -7.89 14.75
CA ASP A 243 -6.47 -8.93 14.67
C ASP A 243 -5.16 -8.49 15.34
N HIS A 244 -5.21 -8.35 16.67
CA HIS A 244 -4.04 -7.96 17.46
C HIS A 244 -2.86 -8.91 17.30
N SER A 245 -3.13 -10.22 17.13
CA SER A 245 -2.06 -11.22 17.02
C SER A 245 -1.17 -10.97 15.79
N SER A 246 -1.79 -10.72 14.62
CA SER A 246 -1.04 -10.43 13.40
C SER A 246 -0.41 -9.04 13.42
N TYR A 247 -1.12 -8.04 13.97
CA TYR A 247 -0.59 -6.69 14.15
C TYR A 247 0.67 -6.69 15.01
N ASP A 248 0.59 -7.29 16.22
CA ASP A 248 1.73 -7.44 17.12
C ASP A 248 2.86 -8.28 16.50
N GLY A 249 2.51 -9.27 15.67
CA GLY A 249 3.47 -10.07 14.92
C GLY A 249 4.29 -9.20 13.97
N CYS A 250 3.66 -8.29 13.24
CA CYS A 250 4.33 -7.33 12.35
C CYS A 250 5.22 -6.36 13.12
N VAL A 251 4.75 -5.81 14.25
CA VAL A 251 5.57 -4.95 15.12
C VAL A 251 6.81 -5.69 15.60
N LYS A 252 6.63 -6.91 16.16
CA LYS A 252 7.73 -7.74 16.65
C LYS A 252 8.72 -8.12 15.56
N LEU A 253 8.24 -8.33 14.33
CA LEU A 253 9.11 -8.62 13.19
C LEU A 253 10.05 -7.44 12.89
N ALA A 254 9.54 -6.21 12.84
CA ALA A 254 10.39 -5.02 12.65
C ALA A 254 11.36 -4.84 13.82
N GLU A 255 10.90 -4.97 15.07
CA GLU A 255 11.71 -4.83 16.27
C GLU A 255 12.78 -5.92 16.42
N LYS A 256 12.52 -7.14 15.95
CA LYS A 256 13.49 -8.27 15.93
C LYS A 256 14.82 -7.88 15.29
N PHE A 257 14.79 -7.02 14.29
CA PHE A 257 15.97 -6.53 13.58
C PHE A 257 16.43 -5.13 14.01
N GLY A 258 15.84 -4.59 15.08
CA GLY A 258 16.15 -3.24 15.57
C GLY A 258 15.49 -2.12 14.80
N GLY A 259 14.49 -2.43 14.00
CA GLY A 259 13.70 -1.44 13.26
C GLY A 259 12.82 -0.59 14.20
N ARG A 260 12.67 0.69 13.87
CA ARG A 260 11.78 1.61 14.58
C ARG A 260 10.42 1.65 13.89
N VAL A 261 9.37 1.26 14.61
CA VAL A 261 7.99 1.40 14.14
C VAL A 261 7.44 2.77 14.55
N LEU A 262 6.80 3.49 13.62
CA LEU A 262 6.35 4.87 13.80
C LEU A 262 5.21 4.98 14.82
N TRP A 263 4.33 3.96 14.86
CA TRP A 263 3.21 3.83 15.81
C TRP A 263 2.99 2.36 16.16
N LYS A 264 2.37 2.13 17.33
CA LYS A 264 2.11 0.77 17.86
C LYS A 264 0.67 0.65 18.36
#